data_c5412a49c3e1a7e08380ce2d6cf59a48
#
_entry.id   c5412a49c3e1a7e08380ce2d6cf59a48
#
_cell.length_a   1.000
_cell.length_b   1.000
_cell.length_c   1.000
_cell.angle_alpha   90.00
_cell.angle_beta   90.00
_cell.angle_gamma   90.00
#
_symmetry.space_group_name_H-M   'P 1'
#
loop_
_entity.id
_entity.type
_entity.pdbx_description
1 polymer ?
#
loop_
_entity_poly.entity_id
_entity_poly.type
_entity_poly.pdbx_seq_one_letter_code
_entity_poly.pdbx_strand_id
1 'polypeptide(L)'
;DTYDNEGNFNYYTAQLYAGLFFTKDSVCGENNIVNGHEFSTKGLSGIEKHEEQLRMLFFNPGKKINGLPFISNKTSIFDESMADKYDMNIDFKDYNSIPCYVFTVKVKKGKENDVVINEMTTWFNSKTFEIVARNYSLSYDAGFYDFKVDMEVQMTKVGDLLVPDVLRYNGNWKAIFKKRERGVFTATLSDFVRHG
;
A
#
# COMPACT_ATOMS: atom_id res chain seq x y z
N ASP A 1 -24.16 -4.40 0.40
CA ASP A 1 -23.62 -5.76 0.26
C ASP A 1 -22.36 -5.70 -0.60
N THR A 2 -21.36 -6.46 -0.23
CA THR A 2 -20.08 -6.53 -0.93
C THR A 2 -20.21 -7.30 -2.24
N TYR A 3 -21.16 -8.22 -2.28
CA TYR A 3 -21.45 -9.08 -3.44
C TYR A 3 -22.88 -8.89 -3.93
N ASP A 4 -23.09 -9.13 -5.21
CA ASP A 4 -24.40 -9.29 -5.79
C ASP A 4 -24.95 -10.71 -5.53
N ASN A 5 -26.17 -10.98 -6.00
CA ASN A 5 -26.82 -12.28 -5.83
C ASN A 5 -26.13 -13.42 -6.62
N GLU A 6 -25.25 -13.07 -7.55
CA GLU A 6 -24.49 -14.00 -8.39
C GLU A 6 -23.07 -14.24 -7.85
N GLY A 7 -22.69 -13.57 -6.73
CA GLY A 7 -21.37 -13.68 -6.10
C GLY A 7 -20.31 -12.76 -6.69
N ASN A 8 -20.68 -11.82 -7.56
CA ASN A 8 -19.71 -10.86 -8.09
C ASN A 8 -19.57 -9.67 -7.13
N PHE A 9 -18.40 -9.06 -7.12
CA PHE A 9 -18.16 -7.87 -6.30
C PHE A 9 -18.96 -6.67 -6.80
N ASN A 10 -19.73 -6.05 -5.92
CA ASN A 10 -20.43 -4.80 -6.18
C ASN A 10 -19.51 -3.58 -6.26
N TYR A 11 -18.29 -3.70 -5.72
CA TYR A 11 -17.31 -2.61 -5.62
C TYR A 11 -15.98 -3.02 -6.24
N TYR A 12 -15.43 -2.16 -7.08
CA TYR A 12 -14.12 -2.37 -7.68
C TYR A 12 -13.02 -2.48 -6.61
N THR A 13 -13.11 -1.67 -5.56
CA THR A 13 -12.17 -1.74 -4.44
C THR A 13 -12.21 -3.08 -3.72
N ALA A 14 -13.38 -3.69 -3.55
CA ALA A 14 -13.49 -5.01 -2.94
C ALA A 14 -12.81 -6.09 -3.81
N GLN A 15 -13.01 -6.05 -5.12
CA GLN A 15 -12.32 -6.93 -6.07
C GLN A 15 -10.80 -6.73 -6.02
N LEU A 16 -10.35 -5.48 -6.00
CA LEU A 16 -8.95 -5.15 -5.89
C LEU A 16 -8.32 -5.71 -4.60
N TYR A 17 -9.02 -5.58 -3.47
CA TYR A 17 -8.53 -6.09 -2.19
C TYR A 17 -8.49 -7.61 -2.14
N ALA A 18 -9.51 -8.28 -2.66
CA ALA A 18 -9.47 -9.73 -2.79
C ALA A 18 -8.23 -10.19 -3.56
N GLY A 19 -7.90 -9.51 -4.66
CA GLY A 19 -6.68 -9.75 -5.42
C GLY A 19 -5.41 -9.41 -4.66
N LEU A 20 -5.36 -8.28 -3.95
CA LEU A 20 -4.19 -7.82 -3.20
C LEU A 20 -3.83 -8.76 -2.04
N PHE A 21 -4.82 -9.26 -1.33
CA PHE A 21 -4.62 -10.14 -0.17
C PHE A 21 -4.71 -11.62 -0.52
N PHE A 22 -4.82 -11.97 -1.81
CA PHE A 22 -4.97 -13.36 -2.28
C PHE A 22 -6.14 -14.09 -1.62
N THR A 23 -7.15 -13.35 -1.16
CA THR A 23 -8.35 -13.92 -0.60
C THR A 23 -9.22 -14.43 -1.75
N LYS A 24 -9.45 -15.73 -1.80
CA LYS A 24 -10.51 -16.29 -2.63
C LYS A 24 -11.79 -16.33 -1.79
N ASP A 25 -12.85 -15.80 -2.34
CA ASP A 25 -14.19 -15.80 -1.77
C ASP A 25 -14.32 -15.09 -0.43
N SER A 26 -15.39 -14.42 -0.30
CA SER A 26 -15.72 -13.69 0.86
C SER A 26 -15.74 -14.56 2.02
N VAL A 27 -15.38 -14.15 2.98
CA VAL A 27 -15.89 -13.60 3.78
C VAL A 27 -16.21 -13.68 5.14
N CYS A 28 -16.49 -14.15 5.90
CA CYS A 28 -16.70 -14.36 7.32
C CYS A 28 -16.03 -15.66 7.71
N GLY A 29 -14.74 -15.63 7.85
CA GLY A 29 -13.99 -16.82 8.16
C GLY A 29 -12.49 -16.59 8.03
N GLU A 30 -11.72 -17.56 8.43
CA GLU A 30 -10.28 -17.60 8.22
C GLU A 30 -10.00 -17.73 6.72
N ASN A 31 -9.36 -16.72 6.16
CA ASN A 31 -8.86 -16.79 4.79
C ASN A 31 -7.38 -17.18 4.84
N ASN A 32 -7.05 -18.30 4.24
CA ASN A 32 -5.65 -18.67 4.05
C ASN A 32 -5.03 -17.77 2.97
N ILE A 33 -4.13 -16.89 3.38
CA ILE A 33 -3.27 -16.17 2.45
C ILE A 33 -2.15 -17.13 2.06
N VAL A 34 -2.18 -17.57 0.82
CA VAL A 34 -1.21 -18.54 0.32
C VAL A 34 -0.06 -17.79 -0.35
N ASN A 35 1.11 -17.89 0.24
CA ASN A 35 2.42 -17.49 -0.29
C ASN A 35 2.80 -16.01 -0.19
N GLY A 36 4.08 -15.76 0.10
CA GLY A 36 4.73 -14.48 -0.11
C GLY A 36 4.64 -14.07 -1.58
N HIS A 37 4.49 -12.77 -1.81
CA HIS A 37 4.37 -12.21 -3.16
C HIS A 37 5.65 -11.46 -3.54
N GLU A 38 6.25 -11.85 -4.66
CA GLU A 38 7.34 -11.09 -5.27
C GLU A 38 6.76 -10.10 -6.28
N PHE A 39 6.95 -8.81 -6.02
CA PHE A 39 6.45 -7.75 -6.88
C PHE A 39 7.20 -7.69 -8.21
N SER A 40 6.56 -8.12 -9.28
CA SER A 40 7.14 -8.10 -10.63
C SER A 40 6.07 -7.94 -11.70
N THR A 41 6.30 -7.06 -12.65
CA THR A 41 5.44 -6.91 -13.83
C THR A 41 5.97 -7.71 -15.03
N LYS A 42 7.05 -8.49 -14.86
CA LYS A 42 7.66 -9.28 -15.93
C LYS A 42 6.71 -10.39 -16.41
N GLY A 43 6.43 -10.41 -17.69
CA GLY A 43 5.53 -11.40 -18.29
C GLY A 43 4.03 -11.12 -18.14
N LEU A 44 3.66 -10.08 -17.38
CA LEU A 44 2.27 -9.69 -17.21
C LEU A 44 1.83 -8.68 -18.27
N SER A 45 0.55 -8.72 -18.64
CA SER A 45 -0.07 -7.80 -19.60
C SER A 45 -1.47 -7.37 -19.16
N GLY A 46 -1.99 -6.30 -19.77
CA GLY A 46 -3.37 -5.84 -19.55
C GLY A 46 -3.70 -5.58 -18.08
N ILE A 47 -4.81 -6.15 -17.62
CA ILE A 47 -5.35 -5.95 -16.27
C ILE A 47 -4.41 -6.48 -15.19
N GLU A 48 -3.85 -7.68 -15.38
CA GLU A 48 -2.94 -8.32 -14.41
C GLU A 48 -1.71 -7.43 -14.13
N LYS A 49 -1.14 -6.84 -15.18
CA LYS A 49 -0.02 -5.91 -15.05
C LYS A 49 -0.42 -4.67 -14.26
N HIS A 50 -1.61 -4.15 -14.51
CA HIS A 50 -2.10 -2.97 -13.80
C HIS A 50 -2.37 -3.27 -12.31
N GLU A 51 -2.98 -4.41 -12.01
CA GLU A 51 -3.18 -4.86 -10.63
C GLU A 51 -1.85 -5.00 -9.89
N GLU A 52 -0.85 -5.59 -10.54
CA GLU A 52 0.48 -5.73 -9.94
C GLU A 52 1.16 -4.37 -9.69
N GLN A 53 1.02 -3.42 -10.61
CA GLN A 53 1.51 -2.06 -10.42
C GLN A 53 0.84 -1.36 -9.23
N LEU A 54 -0.46 -1.57 -9.02
CA LEU A 54 -1.17 -1.06 -7.86
C LEU A 54 -0.72 -1.75 -6.56
N ARG A 55 -0.46 -3.06 -6.59
CA ARG A 55 0.14 -3.76 -5.45
C ARG A 55 1.49 -3.16 -5.07
N MET A 56 2.35 -2.91 -6.06
CA MET A 56 3.64 -2.24 -5.83
C MET A 56 3.46 -0.87 -5.20
N LEU A 57 2.50 -0.09 -5.67
CA LEU A 57 2.22 1.24 -5.13
C LEU A 57 1.75 1.18 -3.67
N PHE A 58 0.88 0.24 -3.34
CA PHE A 58 0.29 0.14 -2.01
C PHE A 58 1.21 -0.53 -0.99
N PHE A 59 1.92 -1.59 -1.37
CA PHE A 59 2.72 -2.35 -0.41
C PHE A 59 4.21 -1.98 -0.41
N ASN A 60 4.69 -1.31 -1.46
CA ASN A 60 6.07 -0.88 -1.55
C ASN A 60 6.18 0.57 -2.07
N PRO A 61 5.52 1.53 -1.39
CA PRO A 61 5.52 2.92 -1.81
C PRO A 61 6.93 3.52 -1.82
N GLY A 62 7.13 4.53 -2.65
CA GLY A 62 8.39 5.27 -2.73
C GLY A 62 9.34 4.81 -3.82
N LYS A 63 9.07 3.69 -4.48
CA LYS A 63 9.83 3.21 -5.63
C LYS A 63 9.19 3.65 -6.95
N LYS A 64 10.02 3.76 -7.98
CA LYS A 64 9.55 4.03 -9.34
C LYS A 64 8.75 2.86 -9.87
N ILE A 65 7.53 3.14 -10.35
CA ILE A 65 6.64 2.15 -10.93
C ILE A 65 6.36 2.55 -12.37
N ASN A 66 6.96 1.83 -13.31
CA ASN A 66 6.80 2.12 -14.73
C ASN A 66 5.44 1.66 -15.25
N GLY A 67 4.84 2.46 -16.14
CA GLY A 67 3.62 2.08 -16.87
C GLY A 67 2.32 2.36 -16.13
N LEU A 68 2.34 2.97 -14.94
CA LEU A 68 1.13 3.55 -14.35
C LEU A 68 0.76 4.82 -15.11
N PRO A 69 -0.44 4.89 -15.72
CA PRO A 69 -0.84 6.06 -16.47
C PRO A 69 -0.78 7.33 -15.60
N PHE A 70 -0.13 8.38 -16.10
CA PHE A 70 -0.03 9.72 -15.50
C PHE A 70 0.73 9.84 -14.19
N ILE A 71 1.06 8.73 -13.51
CA ILE A 71 1.68 8.74 -12.18
C ILE A 71 3.04 8.04 -12.10
N SER A 72 3.50 7.37 -13.15
CA SER A 72 4.76 6.61 -13.13
C SER A 72 5.97 7.43 -12.66
N ASN A 73 6.04 8.70 -13.04
CA ASN A 73 7.14 9.59 -12.67
C ASN A 73 6.98 10.23 -11.30
N LYS A 74 5.84 9.99 -10.62
CA LYS A 74 5.47 10.64 -9.36
C LYS A 74 5.51 9.69 -8.16
N THR A 75 5.92 8.44 -8.37
CA THR A 75 5.92 7.40 -7.33
C THR A 75 7.25 7.25 -6.59
N SER A 76 8.36 7.70 -7.19
CA SER A 76 9.69 7.53 -6.64
C SER A 76 10.10 8.75 -5.81
N ILE A 77 10.14 8.62 -4.50
CA ILE A 77 10.48 9.72 -3.59
C ILE A 77 11.98 10.04 -3.52
N PHE A 78 12.85 9.12 -3.97
CA PHE A 78 14.29 9.26 -3.92
C PHE A 78 14.93 9.64 -5.27
N ASP A 79 14.14 9.69 -6.34
CA ASP A 79 14.66 10.21 -7.61
C ASP A 79 14.94 11.72 -7.48
N GLU A 80 16.03 12.19 -8.06
CA GLU A 80 16.48 13.59 -7.98
C GLU A 80 15.36 14.57 -8.38
N SER A 81 14.61 14.25 -9.41
CA SER A 81 13.47 15.06 -9.89
C SER A 81 12.27 15.12 -8.94
N MET A 82 12.23 14.24 -7.94
CA MET A 82 11.14 14.13 -6.97
C MET A 82 11.57 14.50 -5.56
N ALA A 83 12.82 14.24 -5.19
CA ALA A 83 13.33 14.46 -3.84
C ALA A 83 13.23 15.94 -3.39
N ASP A 84 13.38 16.88 -4.30
CA ASP A 84 13.23 18.32 -4.04
C ASP A 84 11.81 18.76 -3.66
N LYS A 85 10.80 17.93 -3.96
CA LYS A 85 9.39 18.17 -3.63
C LYS A 85 9.03 17.77 -2.20
N TYR A 86 9.95 17.12 -1.49
CA TYR A 86 9.72 16.59 -0.17
C TYR A 86 10.60 17.25 0.89
N ASP A 87 10.06 17.35 2.10
CA ASP A 87 10.81 17.50 3.33
C ASP A 87 11.04 16.12 3.93
N MET A 88 12.28 15.82 4.29
CA MET A 88 12.67 14.54 4.86
C MET A 88 13.29 14.76 6.23
N ASN A 89 12.88 13.95 7.21
CA ASN A 89 13.36 14.06 8.58
C ASN A 89 13.61 12.68 9.19
N ILE A 90 14.55 12.62 10.11
CA ILE A 90 14.82 11.44 10.95
C ILE A 90 14.70 11.86 12.40
N ASP A 91 13.83 11.16 13.13
CA ASP A 91 13.62 11.29 14.56
C ASP A 91 13.98 9.97 15.28
N PHE A 92 14.02 10.02 16.60
CA PHE A 92 14.14 8.84 17.45
C PHE A 92 12.96 8.81 18.43
N LYS A 93 12.11 7.77 18.31
CA LYS A 93 10.88 7.62 19.11
C LYS A 93 10.56 6.15 19.33
N ASP A 94 9.80 5.84 20.34
CA ASP A 94 9.30 4.48 20.56
C ASP A 94 8.04 4.21 19.72
N TYR A 95 7.98 3.01 19.14
CA TYR A 95 6.80 2.43 18.54
C TYR A 95 6.41 1.18 19.33
N ASN A 96 5.27 1.21 20.03
CA ASN A 96 4.84 0.10 20.90
C ASN A 96 5.95 -0.41 21.82
N SER A 97 6.67 0.50 22.48
CA SER A 97 7.81 0.23 23.37
C SER A 97 9.06 -0.30 22.65
N ILE A 98 9.13 -0.25 21.36
CA ILE A 98 10.32 -0.58 20.56
C ILE A 98 11.00 0.74 20.19
N PRO A 99 12.25 0.99 20.63
CA PRO A 99 13.01 2.18 20.23
C PRO A 99 13.28 2.16 18.71
N CYS A 100 12.89 3.21 18.01
CA CYS A 100 12.96 3.28 16.56
C CYS A 100 13.61 4.57 16.06
N TYR A 101 14.38 4.45 14.97
CA TYR A 101 14.58 5.58 14.07
C TYR A 101 13.33 5.74 13.21
N VAL A 102 12.84 6.98 13.14
CA VAL A 102 11.59 7.32 12.44
C VAL A 102 11.94 8.20 11.25
N PHE A 103 11.90 7.63 10.07
CA PHE A 103 12.12 8.36 8.84
C PHE A 103 10.78 8.84 8.28
N THR A 104 10.63 10.15 8.20
CA THR A 104 9.43 10.81 7.68
C THR A 104 9.74 11.54 6.39
N VAL A 105 8.91 11.32 5.38
CA VAL A 105 8.89 12.02 4.11
C VAL A 105 7.55 12.71 3.99
N LYS A 106 7.55 14.02 3.77
CA LYS A 106 6.32 14.82 3.64
C LYS A 106 6.43 15.77 2.47
N VAL A 107 5.37 15.82 1.64
CA VAL A 107 5.34 16.74 0.51
C VAL A 107 5.38 18.19 0.98
N LYS A 108 6.18 19.00 0.30
CA LYS A 108 6.24 20.45 0.54
C LYS A 108 4.93 21.12 0.15
N LYS A 109 4.56 22.15 0.91
CA LYS A 109 3.36 22.95 0.63
C LYS A 109 3.38 23.49 -0.82
N GLY A 110 2.29 23.26 -1.53
CA GLY A 110 2.09 23.67 -2.92
C GLY A 110 2.66 22.70 -3.95
N LYS A 111 3.17 21.51 -3.51
CA LYS A 111 3.66 20.43 -4.40
C LYS A 111 2.76 19.20 -4.40
N GLU A 112 1.62 19.26 -3.75
CA GLU A 112 0.73 18.13 -3.53
C GLU A 112 0.22 17.53 -4.86
N ASN A 113 0.03 18.34 -5.90
CA ASN A 113 -0.41 17.89 -7.23
C ASN A 113 0.72 17.30 -8.09
N ASP A 114 1.96 17.50 -7.68
CA ASP A 114 3.14 17.03 -8.41
C ASP A 114 3.57 15.62 -7.98
N VAL A 115 2.98 15.07 -6.94
CA VAL A 115 3.38 13.83 -6.29
C VAL A 115 2.19 12.89 -6.14
N VAL A 116 2.47 11.63 -5.81
CA VAL A 116 1.45 10.63 -5.42
C VAL A 116 1.52 10.33 -3.93
N ILE A 117 2.72 10.31 -3.35
CA ILE A 117 2.93 10.07 -1.93
C ILE A 117 2.92 11.43 -1.22
N ASN A 118 1.91 11.70 -0.41
CA ASN A 118 1.83 12.95 0.33
C ASN A 118 2.65 12.91 1.61
N GLU A 119 2.61 11.78 2.29
CA GLU A 119 3.37 11.56 3.51
C GLU A 119 3.69 10.07 3.65
N MET A 120 4.88 9.76 4.13
CA MET A 120 5.27 8.39 4.48
C MET A 120 6.18 8.44 5.71
N THR A 121 5.82 7.68 6.73
CA THR A 121 6.63 7.48 7.93
C THR A 121 7.01 6.02 8.04
N THR A 122 8.30 5.73 8.12
CA THR A 122 8.83 4.38 8.30
C THR A 122 9.55 4.30 9.64
N TRP A 123 9.18 3.31 10.44
CA TRP A 123 9.74 3.03 11.75
C TRP A 123 10.73 1.88 11.62
N PHE A 124 11.99 2.15 11.93
CA PHE A 124 13.07 1.16 11.89
C PHE A 124 13.49 0.84 13.32
N ASN A 125 13.48 -0.42 13.70
CA ASN A 125 14.06 -0.86 14.97
C ASN A 125 15.50 -0.31 15.09
N SER A 126 15.81 0.40 16.17
CA SER A 126 17.09 1.07 16.32
C SER A 126 18.30 0.14 16.45
N LYS A 127 18.08 -1.14 16.76
CA LYS A 127 19.12 -2.16 16.92
C LYS A 127 19.30 -3.01 15.67
N THR A 128 18.21 -3.43 15.04
CA THR A 128 18.25 -4.36 13.90
C THR A 128 18.07 -3.68 12.56
N PHE A 129 17.63 -2.42 12.53
CA PHE A 129 17.23 -1.65 11.34
C PHE A 129 16.10 -2.29 10.51
N GLU A 130 15.44 -3.31 11.06
CA GLU A 130 14.26 -3.91 10.46
C GLU A 130 13.07 -2.94 10.54
N ILE A 131 12.20 -2.98 9.54
CA ILE A 131 10.98 -2.16 9.54
C ILE A 131 9.99 -2.73 10.56
N VAL A 132 9.58 -1.92 11.52
CA VAL A 132 8.57 -2.24 12.53
C VAL A 132 7.18 -1.86 12.03
N ALA A 133 7.07 -0.70 11.40
CA ALA A 133 5.82 -0.21 10.85
C ALA A 133 6.07 0.81 9.73
N ARG A 134 5.05 1.02 8.92
CA ARG A 134 5.02 2.08 7.92
C ARG A 134 3.62 2.64 7.81
N ASN A 135 3.51 3.97 7.86
CA ASN A 135 2.28 4.71 7.63
C ASN A 135 2.48 5.58 6.41
N TYR A 136 1.51 5.63 5.52
CA TYR A 136 1.61 6.48 4.35
C TYR A 136 0.26 6.92 3.80
N SER A 137 0.27 8.10 3.19
CA SER A 137 -0.88 8.70 2.53
C SER A 137 -0.56 8.91 1.06
N LEU A 138 -1.42 8.40 0.21
CA LEU A 138 -1.33 8.47 -1.24
C LEU A 138 -2.53 9.24 -1.77
N SER A 139 -2.33 10.13 -2.72
CA SER A 139 -3.45 10.73 -3.48
C SER A 139 -3.01 11.15 -4.87
N TYR A 140 -3.95 11.12 -5.79
CA TYR A 140 -3.78 11.66 -7.12
C TYR A 140 -5.12 12.01 -7.74
N ASP A 141 -5.14 13.09 -8.51
CA ASP A 141 -6.28 13.50 -9.32
C ASP A 141 -5.81 13.71 -10.76
N ALA A 142 -6.30 12.86 -11.67
CA ALA A 142 -6.05 12.95 -13.11
C ALA A 142 -7.21 13.61 -13.87
N GLY A 143 -8.24 14.08 -13.16
CA GLY A 143 -9.47 14.62 -13.74
C GLY A 143 -10.49 13.56 -14.11
N PHE A 144 -10.09 12.45 -14.71
CA PHE A 144 -10.97 11.33 -15.08
C PHE A 144 -10.92 10.18 -14.10
N TYR A 145 -9.92 10.10 -13.25
CA TYR A 145 -9.90 9.28 -12.04
C TYR A 145 -9.19 10.02 -10.91
N ASP A 146 -9.60 9.77 -9.71
CA ASP A 146 -8.94 10.26 -8.51
C ASP A 146 -8.94 9.19 -7.40
N PHE A 147 -7.96 9.27 -6.53
CA PHE A 147 -7.92 8.47 -5.32
C PHE A 147 -7.27 9.21 -4.15
N LYS A 148 -7.68 8.82 -2.95
CA LYS A 148 -7.00 9.14 -1.70
C LYS A 148 -6.99 7.90 -0.83
N VAL A 149 -5.81 7.48 -0.39
CA VAL A 149 -5.59 6.25 0.36
C VAL A 149 -4.63 6.52 1.51
N ASP A 150 -5.05 6.17 2.71
CA ASP A 150 -4.20 6.15 3.90
C ASP A 150 -4.01 4.69 4.32
N MET A 151 -2.76 4.29 4.52
CA MET A 151 -2.40 2.93 4.92
C MET A 151 -1.46 2.92 6.11
N GLU A 152 -1.64 1.92 6.96
CA GLU A 152 -0.70 1.54 8.00
C GLU A 152 -0.39 0.05 7.85
N VAL A 153 0.89 -0.29 7.88
CA VAL A 153 1.39 -1.65 7.85
C VAL A 153 2.28 -1.84 9.08
N GLN A 154 1.90 -2.76 9.95
CA GLN A 154 2.74 -3.22 11.06
C GLN A 154 3.41 -4.53 10.67
N MET A 155 4.63 -4.72 11.12
CA MET A 155 5.44 -5.89 10.79
C MET A 155 5.73 -6.70 12.04
N THR A 156 5.72 -8.01 11.89
CA THR A 156 6.17 -8.96 12.91
C THR A 156 7.24 -9.89 12.36
N LYS A 157 7.98 -10.52 13.25
CA LYS A 157 9.06 -11.45 12.86
C LYS A 157 8.60 -12.89 13.05
N VAL A 158 8.71 -13.67 11.98
CA VAL A 158 8.41 -15.10 11.97
C VAL A 158 9.67 -15.84 11.51
N GLY A 159 10.39 -16.41 12.46
CA GLY A 159 11.74 -16.92 12.20
C GLY A 159 12.67 -15.81 11.74
N ASP A 160 13.23 -15.92 10.55
CA ASP A 160 14.12 -14.92 9.94
C ASP A 160 13.38 -13.93 9.04
N LEU A 161 12.08 -14.10 8.84
CA LEU A 161 11.29 -13.31 7.93
C LEU A 161 10.52 -12.21 8.66
N LEU A 162 10.52 -11.01 8.08
CA LEU A 162 9.60 -9.94 8.43
C LEU A 162 8.36 -10.07 7.56
N VAL A 163 7.20 -10.16 8.21
CA VAL A 163 5.90 -10.29 7.57
C VAL A 163 4.93 -9.25 8.13
N PRO A 164 3.97 -8.74 7.36
CA PRO A 164 2.94 -7.88 7.89
C PRO A 164 2.01 -8.69 8.81
N ASP A 165 1.69 -8.15 9.99
CA ASP A 165 0.71 -8.73 10.91
C ASP A 165 -0.56 -7.89 11.03
N VAL A 166 -0.46 -6.59 10.80
CA VAL A 166 -1.62 -5.69 10.77
C VAL A 166 -1.55 -4.78 9.56
N LEU A 167 -2.63 -4.73 8.81
CA LEU A 167 -2.84 -3.80 7.70
C LEU A 167 -4.10 -2.98 7.98
N ARG A 168 -3.98 -1.67 8.01
CA ARG A 168 -5.11 -0.75 8.08
C ARG A 168 -5.18 0.07 6.81
N TYR A 169 -6.36 0.13 6.27
CA TYR A 169 -6.65 0.85 5.03
C TYR A 169 -7.85 1.76 5.20
N ASN A 170 -7.72 2.98 4.72
CA ASN A 170 -8.80 3.93 4.55
C ASN A 170 -8.63 4.60 3.19
N GLY A 171 -9.57 4.37 2.29
CA GLY A 171 -9.43 4.90 0.95
C GLY A 171 -10.73 5.26 0.29
N ASN A 172 -10.61 6.16 -0.68
CA ASN A 172 -11.68 6.45 -1.58
C ASN A 172 -11.13 6.58 -3.02
N TRP A 173 -11.92 6.12 -3.96
CA TRP A 173 -11.60 6.05 -5.37
C TRP A 173 -12.77 6.53 -6.21
N LYS A 174 -12.44 7.17 -7.31
CA LYS A 174 -13.40 7.48 -8.35
C LYS A 174 -12.73 7.24 -9.70
N ALA A 175 -13.39 6.49 -10.56
CA ALA A 175 -13.01 6.34 -11.96
C ALA A 175 -14.12 6.90 -12.85
N ILE A 176 -13.77 7.22 -14.09
CA ILE A 176 -14.72 7.73 -15.08
C ILE A 176 -15.88 6.74 -15.26
N PHE A 177 -17.10 7.23 -15.28
CA PHE A 177 -18.35 6.45 -15.36
C PHE A 177 -18.62 5.52 -14.18
N LYS A 178 -17.83 5.55 -13.10
CA LYS A 178 -18.07 4.79 -11.88
C LYS A 178 -18.50 5.70 -10.73
N LYS A 179 -19.29 5.16 -9.81
CA LYS A 179 -19.58 5.84 -8.56
C LYS A 179 -18.31 5.90 -7.71
N ARG A 180 -18.19 6.92 -6.85
CA ARG A 180 -17.11 6.99 -5.88
C ARG A 180 -17.25 5.85 -4.86
N GLU A 181 -16.18 5.11 -4.72
CA GLU A 181 -16.08 4.02 -3.77
C GLU A 181 -15.31 4.47 -2.53
N ARG A 182 -15.74 4.05 -1.36
CA ARG A 182 -15.07 4.31 -0.08
C ARG A 182 -14.95 3.00 0.67
N GLY A 183 -13.74 2.69 1.12
CA GLY A 183 -13.47 1.48 1.86
C GLY A 183 -12.61 1.76 3.09
N VAL A 184 -12.98 1.14 4.20
CA VAL A 184 -12.17 1.11 5.43
C VAL A 184 -12.11 -0.33 5.90
N PHE A 185 -10.91 -0.85 6.13
CA PHE A 185 -10.76 -2.18 6.70
C PHE A 185 -9.49 -2.28 7.54
N THR A 186 -9.48 -3.27 8.42
CA THR A 186 -8.30 -3.75 9.11
C THR A 186 -8.17 -5.25 8.85
N ALA A 187 -7.01 -5.68 8.37
CA ALA A 187 -6.65 -7.07 8.26
C ALA A 187 -5.62 -7.39 9.34
N THR A 188 -5.86 -8.45 10.11
CA THR A 188 -4.90 -9.00 11.06
C THR A 188 -4.48 -10.37 10.56
N LEU A 189 -3.19 -10.60 10.45
CA LEU A 189 -2.58 -11.81 9.92
C LEU A 189 -1.92 -12.57 11.06
N SER A 190 -2.21 -13.84 11.20
CA SER A 190 -1.68 -14.73 12.26
C SER A 190 -1.36 -16.10 11.69
N ASP A 191 -0.86 -17.00 12.53
CA ASP A 191 -0.64 -18.41 12.22
C ASP A 191 0.22 -18.64 10.96
N PHE A 192 1.28 -17.85 10.85
CA PHE A 192 2.22 -17.96 9.74
C PHE A 192 2.90 -19.33 9.72
N VAL A 193 2.79 -20.04 8.61
CA VAL A 193 3.43 -21.34 8.38
C VAL A 193 4.45 -21.19 7.25
N ARG A 194 5.69 -21.58 7.53
CA ARG A 194 6.72 -21.63 6.50
C ARG A 194 6.63 -22.97 5.77
N HIS A 195 6.31 -22.92 4.51
CA HIS A 195 6.46 -24.08 3.63
C HIS A 195 7.90 -24.11 3.09
N GLY A 196 8.56 -25.23 3.33
CA GLY A 196 9.93 -25.49 2.89
C GLY A 196 10.05 -25.71 1.38
#